data_b0fff306a01683821df4243dfdf16cbd
#
_entry.id   b0fff306a01683821df4243dfdf16cbd
#
_cell.length_a   1.000
_cell.length_b   1.000
_cell.length_c   1.000
_cell.angle_alpha   90.00
_cell.angle_beta   90.00
_cell.angle_gamma   90.00
#
_symmetry.space_group_name_H-M   'P 1'
#
loop_
_entity.id
_entity.type
_entity.pdbx_description
1 polymer ?
#
loop_
_entity_poly.entity_id
_entity_poly.type
_entity_poly.pdbx_seq_one_letter_code
_entity_poly.pdbx_strand_id
1 'polypeptide(L)'
;MTESRFRECVRCRLVGTTVMLPTGPICYRCRRNIAYHPAVCPECFELRPIAYPSMSSYGVLVCAGCAGEESVFACAECGREDHPYGATRCARCILAERLAELLTDPGTGTIHAGLRPLHDELAAATRPQSVITWLKKPPATGAELLGRMARGELPISHDTFRALPADRSHNYLRELLTSAGVLAPYHPPIEQIERWLADLLDGLDHDTAAVISRYGRWHHLRRLRGLAERGTLSKASIYSARSKINGAIRLAQWAAARGITVDQLTQTELERYLADHPGGRTSEQSFVAWLRRTRTNTRVNIPWREETIPQVVVSDADRWNQINLLLHDDTIGLYARIGGLFTLLFAQPLETIVAMRTDQITIEEDGPVLVAFDAIPIEMPPGMDELIRRYLGTPRTPSIASRDHGWLFPGRHPGRHMVRENFRAKLVANGIRPGQSRHVAMFALAGEVPAPILAELVGIADKTAVKWAALAARDWAGYITDRNEAFRSTNRTHRIENEIPGADTTSLPAQS
;
A
#
# COMPACT_ATOMS: atom_id res chain seq x y z
N MET A 1 31.68 16.12 -44.93
CA MET A 1 30.43 15.74 -45.63
C MET A 1 29.69 14.78 -44.69
N THR A 2 28.73 15.29 -43.93
CA THR A 2 27.91 14.50 -43.02
C THR A 2 26.83 13.80 -43.83
N GLU A 3 27.08 12.55 -44.24
CA GLU A 3 26.06 11.69 -44.84
C GLU A 3 24.86 11.62 -43.90
N SER A 4 23.70 11.88 -44.48
CA SER A 4 22.42 11.85 -43.82
C SER A 4 22.26 10.50 -43.05
N ARG A 5 22.27 10.50 -41.74
CA ARG A 5 22.00 9.33 -40.89
C ARG A 5 20.52 8.92 -40.90
N PHE A 6 19.69 9.55 -41.74
CA PHE A 6 18.28 9.26 -41.92
C PHE A 6 18.12 8.14 -42.97
N ARG A 7 17.78 6.95 -42.50
CA ARG A 7 17.56 5.75 -43.38
C ARG A 7 16.33 4.99 -42.90
N GLU A 8 15.77 4.17 -43.78
CA GLU A 8 14.71 3.25 -43.42
C GLU A 8 15.26 2.13 -42.51
N CYS A 9 14.61 1.89 -41.38
CA CYS A 9 14.98 0.87 -40.43
C CYS A 9 14.59 -0.53 -40.95
N VAL A 10 15.52 -1.46 -41.02
CA VAL A 10 15.27 -2.84 -41.53
C VAL A 10 14.24 -3.57 -40.66
N ARG A 11 14.06 -3.21 -39.39
CA ARG A 11 13.16 -3.87 -38.43
C ARG A 11 11.75 -3.31 -38.41
N CYS A 12 11.56 -1.97 -38.36
CA CYS A 12 10.24 -1.35 -38.22
C CYS A 12 9.79 -0.56 -39.46
N ARG A 13 10.62 -0.47 -40.51
CA ARG A 13 10.37 0.22 -41.78
C ARG A 13 10.14 1.75 -41.66
N LEU A 14 10.36 2.31 -40.48
CA LEU A 14 10.24 3.77 -40.29
C LEU A 14 11.57 4.43 -40.69
N VAL A 15 11.45 5.58 -41.36
CA VAL A 15 12.61 6.43 -41.68
C VAL A 15 12.99 7.26 -40.46
N GLY A 16 14.26 7.27 -40.13
CA GLY A 16 14.77 8.03 -38.98
C GLY A 16 16.28 7.89 -38.82
N THR A 17 16.80 8.46 -37.76
CA THR A 17 18.22 8.32 -37.40
C THR A 17 18.53 6.87 -37.07
N THR A 18 19.51 6.28 -37.74
CA THR A 18 19.87 4.87 -37.63
C THR A 18 21.34 4.68 -37.26
N VAL A 19 21.63 3.50 -36.71
CA VAL A 19 22.98 2.92 -36.62
C VAL A 19 23.05 1.72 -37.55
N MET A 20 24.24 1.37 -38.05
CA MET A 20 24.42 0.25 -38.97
C MET A 20 24.68 -1.04 -38.22
N LEU A 21 23.93 -2.07 -38.53
CA LEU A 21 24.20 -3.48 -38.24
C LEU A 21 24.66 -4.16 -39.52
N PRO A 22 25.33 -5.31 -39.47
CA PRO A 22 25.61 -6.12 -40.67
C PRO A 22 24.38 -6.46 -41.50
N THR A 23 23.22 -6.58 -40.86
CA THR A 23 21.90 -6.81 -41.48
C THR A 23 21.24 -5.57 -42.07
N GLY A 24 21.84 -4.38 -41.88
CA GLY A 24 21.35 -3.11 -42.38
C GLY A 24 21.04 -2.04 -41.29
N PRO A 25 20.52 -0.87 -41.67
CA PRO A 25 20.30 0.24 -40.76
C PRO A 25 19.18 -0.06 -39.75
N ILE A 26 19.43 0.18 -38.46
CA ILE A 26 18.45 0.06 -37.35
C ILE A 26 18.23 1.41 -36.65
N CYS A 27 16.96 1.80 -36.45
CA CYS A 27 16.63 3.05 -35.77
C CYS A 27 16.86 2.95 -34.25
N TYR A 28 17.03 4.10 -33.59
CA TYR A 28 17.25 4.17 -32.13
C TYR A 28 16.16 3.49 -31.32
N ARG A 29 14.91 3.53 -31.75
CA ARG A 29 13.81 2.84 -31.07
C ARG A 29 14.00 1.33 -31.08
N CYS A 30 14.33 0.75 -32.22
CA CYS A 30 14.56 -0.69 -32.37
C CYS A 30 15.85 -1.11 -31.67
N ARG A 31 16.94 -0.32 -31.79
CA ARG A 31 18.18 -0.55 -31.05
C ARG A 31 17.92 -0.60 -29.54
N ARG A 32 17.21 0.41 -29.01
CA ARG A 32 16.84 0.46 -27.60
C ARG A 32 15.97 -0.73 -27.19
N ASN A 33 15.00 -1.11 -28.01
CA ASN A 33 14.15 -2.26 -27.71
C ASN A 33 14.94 -3.56 -27.59
N ILE A 34 15.91 -3.81 -28.47
CA ILE A 34 16.78 -4.99 -28.39
C ILE A 34 17.63 -4.96 -27.12
N ALA A 35 18.23 -3.82 -26.79
CA ALA A 35 19.07 -3.70 -25.59
C ALA A 35 18.28 -3.80 -24.27
N TYR A 36 16.98 -3.46 -24.27
CA TYR A 36 16.11 -3.62 -23.10
C TYR A 36 15.49 -5.02 -22.97
N HIS A 37 15.53 -5.79 -24.05
CA HIS A 37 15.03 -7.17 -24.08
C HIS A 37 16.14 -8.09 -24.61
N PRO A 38 17.25 -8.23 -23.84
CA PRO A 38 18.32 -9.14 -24.22
C PRO A 38 17.78 -10.58 -24.22
N ALA A 39 18.36 -11.42 -25.05
CA ALA A 39 18.03 -12.83 -25.12
C ALA A 39 19.30 -13.67 -24.85
N VAL A 40 19.10 -14.95 -24.54
CA VAL A 40 20.21 -15.90 -24.42
C VAL A 40 20.82 -16.11 -25.80
N CYS A 41 22.11 -15.81 -25.95
CA CYS A 41 22.82 -16.04 -27.20
C CYS A 41 22.96 -17.55 -27.45
N PRO A 42 22.56 -18.06 -28.63
CA PRO A 42 22.61 -19.48 -28.88
C PRO A 42 24.05 -20.07 -28.98
N GLU A 43 25.07 -19.22 -29.10
CA GLU A 43 26.47 -19.67 -29.18
C GLU A 43 27.24 -19.55 -27.85
N CYS A 44 27.13 -18.42 -27.12
CA CYS A 44 27.83 -18.24 -25.83
C CYS A 44 26.95 -18.47 -24.62
N PHE A 45 25.64 -18.64 -24.76
CA PHE A 45 24.65 -18.83 -23.69
C PHE A 45 24.55 -17.67 -22.69
N GLU A 46 25.12 -16.51 -23.01
CA GLU A 46 25.00 -15.30 -22.22
C GLU A 46 23.76 -14.49 -22.62
N LEU A 47 23.19 -13.78 -21.64
CA LEU A 47 22.06 -12.85 -21.86
C LEU A 47 22.56 -11.55 -22.46
N ARG A 48 22.40 -11.34 -23.76
CA ARG A 48 22.95 -10.22 -24.53
C ARG A 48 21.99 -9.69 -25.60
N PRO A 49 22.20 -8.48 -26.13
CA PRO A 49 21.49 -8.02 -27.33
C PRO A 49 21.79 -8.92 -28.53
N ILE A 50 20.75 -9.54 -29.10
CA ILE A 50 20.86 -10.45 -30.24
C ILE A 50 20.42 -9.72 -31.51
N ALA A 51 21.36 -9.43 -32.39
CA ALA A 51 21.09 -8.68 -33.63
C ALA A 51 22.08 -8.94 -34.78
N TYR A 52 23.07 -9.80 -34.60
CA TYR A 52 24.13 -10.04 -35.55
C TYR A 52 23.96 -11.43 -36.17
N PRO A 53 24.21 -11.61 -37.49
CA PRO A 53 24.16 -12.95 -38.12
C PRO A 53 25.26 -13.82 -37.54
N SER A 54 24.95 -15.09 -37.26
CA SER A 54 25.95 -16.09 -36.90
C SER A 54 26.85 -16.41 -38.07
N MET A 55 28.14 -16.56 -37.81
CA MET A 55 29.10 -17.05 -38.80
C MET A 55 29.07 -18.57 -38.93
N SER A 56 28.59 -19.26 -37.92
CA SER A 56 28.54 -20.74 -37.84
C SER A 56 27.20 -21.33 -38.28
N SER A 57 26.10 -20.56 -38.26
CA SER A 57 24.74 -21.07 -38.50
C SER A 57 23.91 -20.09 -39.32
N TYR A 58 23.55 -20.50 -40.55
CA TYR A 58 22.78 -19.65 -41.45
C TYR A 58 21.38 -19.33 -40.92
N GLY A 59 21.03 -18.04 -40.96
CA GLY A 59 19.72 -17.53 -40.49
C GLY A 59 19.58 -17.37 -38.98
N VAL A 60 20.59 -17.70 -38.19
CA VAL A 60 20.60 -17.55 -36.75
C VAL A 60 21.20 -16.19 -36.37
N LEU A 61 20.58 -15.48 -35.44
CA LEU A 61 21.12 -14.25 -34.87
C LEU A 61 21.82 -14.54 -33.53
N VAL A 62 22.97 -13.90 -33.34
CA VAL A 62 23.84 -14.04 -32.17
C VAL A 62 24.19 -12.67 -31.60
N CYS A 63 24.93 -12.62 -30.49
CA CYS A 63 25.50 -11.39 -29.95
C CYS A 63 26.71 -10.92 -30.82
N ALA A 64 27.09 -9.65 -30.67
CA ALA A 64 28.18 -9.07 -31.41
C ALA A 64 29.51 -9.86 -31.26
N GLY A 65 29.83 -10.28 -30.01
CA GLY A 65 31.05 -11.04 -29.73
C GLY A 65 31.14 -12.38 -30.48
N CYS A 66 30.05 -13.14 -30.57
CA CYS A 66 29.99 -14.39 -31.30
C CYS A 66 30.03 -14.15 -32.82
N ALA A 67 29.52 -13.02 -33.29
CA ALA A 67 29.62 -12.63 -34.70
C ALA A 67 31.01 -12.07 -35.10
N GLY A 68 31.93 -11.89 -34.15
CA GLY A 68 33.23 -11.24 -34.41
C GLY A 68 33.12 -9.73 -34.71
N GLU A 69 32.04 -9.09 -34.34
CA GLU A 69 31.73 -7.70 -34.67
C GLU A 69 31.78 -6.79 -33.44
N GLU A 70 32.04 -5.49 -33.65
CA GLU A 70 31.86 -4.48 -32.60
C GLU A 70 30.38 -4.26 -32.33
N SER A 71 30.04 -4.27 -31.03
CA SER A 71 28.63 -4.10 -30.63
C SER A 71 28.16 -2.68 -30.81
N VAL A 72 27.18 -2.42 -31.66
CA VAL A 72 26.50 -1.12 -31.76
C VAL A 72 25.70 -0.80 -30.49
N PHE A 73 25.51 -1.75 -29.60
CA PHE A 73 24.86 -1.57 -28.31
C PHE A 73 25.83 -1.12 -27.23
N ALA A 74 27.13 -1.36 -27.38
CA ALA A 74 28.13 -1.01 -26.40
C ALA A 74 28.21 0.49 -26.17
N CYS A 75 28.38 0.87 -24.89
CA CYS A 75 28.67 2.24 -24.50
C CYS A 75 30.12 2.58 -24.80
N ALA A 76 30.36 3.71 -25.46
CA ALA A 76 31.72 4.16 -25.80
C ALA A 76 32.61 4.45 -24.57
N GLU A 77 32.02 4.70 -23.39
CA GLU A 77 32.79 4.96 -22.16
C GLU A 77 33.06 3.69 -21.33
N CYS A 78 32.04 2.84 -21.12
CA CYS A 78 32.15 1.72 -20.18
C CYS A 78 31.98 0.34 -20.82
N GLY A 79 31.75 0.24 -22.12
CA GLY A 79 31.58 -1.00 -22.86
C GLY A 79 30.25 -1.75 -22.60
N ARG A 80 29.46 -1.36 -21.63
CA ARG A 80 28.19 -2.02 -21.31
C ARG A 80 27.18 -1.85 -22.43
N GLU A 81 26.35 -2.88 -22.66
CA GLU A 81 25.32 -2.91 -23.69
C GLU A 81 23.92 -2.59 -23.15
N ASP A 82 23.81 -2.43 -21.83
CA ASP A 82 22.55 -2.10 -21.15
C ASP A 82 22.24 -0.59 -21.17
N HIS A 83 20.96 -0.24 -21.00
CA HIS A 83 20.49 1.12 -20.83
C HIS A 83 21.01 2.16 -21.83
N PRO A 84 20.90 1.94 -23.16
CA PRO A 84 21.40 2.88 -24.17
C PRO A 84 20.73 4.25 -24.02
N TYR A 85 21.54 5.31 -24.06
CA TYR A 85 21.10 6.70 -23.94
C TYR A 85 21.76 7.57 -25.02
N GLY A 86 20.97 8.09 -25.96
CA GLY A 86 21.52 8.77 -27.13
C GLY A 86 22.21 7.80 -28.09
N ALA A 87 23.23 8.31 -28.82
CA ALA A 87 23.88 7.57 -29.89
C ALA A 87 24.92 6.56 -29.41
N THR A 88 25.78 6.94 -28.47
CA THR A 88 27.02 6.22 -28.14
C THR A 88 27.22 5.93 -26.66
N ARG A 89 26.44 6.53 -25.77
CA ARG A 89 26.63 6.40 -24.33
C ARG A 89 25.48 5.62 -23.68
N CYS A 90 25.72 5.03 -22.53
CA CYS A 90 24.68 4.45 -21.71
C CYS A 90 24.14 5.45 -20.68
N ALA A 91 22.95 5.21 -20.16
CA ALA A 91 22.34 6.08 -19.17
C ALA A 91 23.11 6.11 -17.83
N ARG A 92 23.87 5.05 -17.50
CA ARG A 92 24.68 5.00 -16.28
C ARG A 92 25.82 6.01 -16.33
N CYS A 93 26.57 6.10 -17.46
CA CYS A 93 27.63 7.08 -17.61
C CYS A 93 27.10 8.52 -17.60
N ILE A 94 25.98 8.78 -18.30
CA ILE A 94 25.34 10.11 -18.27
C ILE A 94 24.83 10.45 -16.86
N LEU A 95 24.31 9.48 -16.14
CA LEU A 95 23.85 9.70 -14.77
C LEU A 95 25.01 10.01 -13.84
N ALA A 96 26.10 9.27 -13.93
CA ALA A 96 27.31 9.50 -13.12
C ALA A 96 27.86 10.92 -13.32
N GLU A 97 27.98 11.38 -14.57
CA GLU A 97 28.38 12.75 -14.89
C GLU A 97 27.44 13.79 -14.26
N ARG A 98 26.12 13.62 -14.43
CA ARG A 98 25.14 14.58 -13.88
C ARG A 98 25.08 14.60 -12.37
N LEU A 99 25.26 13.44 -11.72
CA LEU A 99 25.33 13.37 -10.26
C LEU A 99 26.60 14.04 -9.75
N ALA A 100 27.73 13.86 -10.44
CA ALA A 100 28.97 14.55 -10.10
C ALA A 100 28.82 16.08 -10.24
N GLU A 101 28.25 16.55 -11.36
CA GLU A 101 27.98 17.99 -11.56
C GLU A 101 27.09 18.58 -10.45
N LEU A 102 26.02 17.87 -10.06
CA LEU A 102 25.02 18.37 -9.11
C LEU A 102 25.50 18.31 -7.65
N LEU A 103 26.22 17.24 -7.28
CA LEU A 103 26.52 16.90 -5.87
C LEU A 103 27.95 17.22 -5.45
N THR A 104 28.77 17.74 -6.35
CA THR A 104 30.14 18.17 -6.02
C THR A 104 30.08 19.43 -5.16
N ASP A 105 30.75 19.39 -4.02
CA ASP A 105 31.01 20.52 -3.17
C ASP A 105 32.09 21.39 -3.83
N PRO A 106 31.82 22.66 -4.17
CA PRO A 106 32.77 23.51 -4.83
C PRO A 106 34.04 23.80 -3.98
N GLY A 107 33.93 23.69 -2.65
CA GLY A 107 35.07 23.91 -1.74
C GLY A 107 36.09 22.76 -1.73
N THR A 108 35.62 21.52 -1.93
CA THR A 108 36.46 20.31 -1.90
C THR A 108 36.69 19.70 -3.28
N GLY A 109 35.93 20.05 -4.28
CA GLY A 109 35.97 19.44 -5.61
C GLY A 109 35.52 17.97 -5.64
N THR A 110 34.92 17.46 -4.56
CA THR A 110 34.46 16.09 -4.42
C THR A 110 32.94 16.05 -4.11
N ILE A 111 32.31 14.89 -4.26
CA ILE A 111 30.92 14.71 -3.85
C ILE A 111 30.75 15.10 -2.38
N HIS A 112 29.81 16.00 -2.09
CA HIS A 112 29.54 16.49 -0.73
C HIS A 112 29.35 15.31 0.23
N ALA A 113 30.15 15.28 1.32
CA ALA A 113 30.26 14.13 2.21
C ALA A 113 28.89 13.68 2.78
N GLY A 114 28.04 14.64 3.18
CA GLY A 114 26.69 14.37 3.69
C GLY A 114 25.71 13.84 2.64
N LEU A 115 26.01 13.96 1.33
CA LEU A 115 25.15 13.49 0.23
C LEU A 115 25.67 12.20 -0.43
N ARG A 116 26.82 11.69 0.03
CA ARG A 116 27.41 10.47 -0.55
C ARG A 116 26.45 9.25 -0.51
N PRO A 117 25.72 8.95 0.57
CA PRO A 117 24.78 7.84 0.58
C PRO A 117 23.70 7.99 -0.50
N LEU A 118 23.19 9.21 -0.72
CA LEU A 118 22.23 9.49 -1.79
C LEU A 118 22.85 9.34 -3.18
N HIS A 119 24.07 9.85 -3.38
CA HIS A 119 24.81 9.66 -4.63
C HIS A 119 24.91 8.18 -4.99
N ASP A 120 25.32 7.34 -4.05
CA ASP A 120 25.54 5.91 -4.27
C ASP A 120 24.23 5.19 -4.58
N GLU A 121 23.13 5.56 -3.89
CA GLU A 121 21.80 5.03 -4.16
C GLU A 121 21.28 5.40 -5.56
N LEU A 122 21.43 6.67 -5.96
CA LEU A 122 21.00 7.13 -7.29
C LEU A 122 21.86 6.54 -8.41
N ALA A 123 23.17 6.41 -8.21
CA ALA A 123 24.08 5.79 -9.17
C ALA A 123 23.79 4.30 -9.39
N ALA A 124 23.35 3.60 -8.34
CA ALA A 124 22.97 2.19 -8.37
C ALA A 124 21.53 1.95 -8.87
N ALA A 125 20.78 3.00 -9.24
CA ALA A 125 19.38 2.87 -9.64
C ALA A 125 19.18 1.88 -10.79
N THR A 126 18.19 1.00 -10.68
CA THR A 126 17.84 0.01 -11.72
C THR A 126 17.37 0.66 -13.03
N ARG A 127 16.86 1.89 -12.95
CA ARG A 127 16.39 2.69 -14.10
C ARG A 127 17.09 4.06 -14.17
N PRO A 128 18.36 4.09 -14.59
CA PRO A 128 19.15 5.33 -14.63
C PRO A 128 18.50 6.44 -15.47
N GLN A 129 17.74 6.11 -16.55
CA GLN A 129 17.03 7.09 -17.37
C GLN A 129 15.95 7.85 -16.57
N SER A 130 15.32 7.18 -15.62
CA SER A 130 14.28 7.80 -14.78
C SER A 130 14.90 8.83 -13.83
N VAL A 131 16.08 8.53 -13.27
CA VAL A 131 16.83 9.48 -12.45
C VAL A 131 17.29 10.67 -13.29
N ILE A 132 17.83 10.44 -14.49
CA ILE A 132 18.22 11.52 -15.41
C ILE A 132 17.01 12.43 -15.73
N THR A 133 15.83 11.85 -15.97
CA THR A 133 14.62 12.60 -16.24
C THR A 133 14.21 13.43 -15.02
N TRP A 134 14.34 12.89 -13.82
CA TRP A 134 14.07 13.63 -12.58
C TRP A 134 15.04 14.79 -12.39
N LEU A 135 16.34 14.58 -12.63
CA LEU A 135 17.36 15.62 -12.54
C LEU A 135 17.17 16.75 -13.56
N LYS A 136 16.51 16.51 -14.70
CA LYS A 136 16.26 17.48 -15.77
C LYS A 136 15.01 18.36 -15.56
N LYS A 137 14.24 18.16 -14.50
CA LYS A 137 13.03 18.94 -14.24
C LYS A 137 13.36 20.43 -14.04
N PRO A 138 12.39 21.34 -14.37
CA PRO A 138 12.63 22.81 -14.33
C PRO A 138 13.09 23.35 -12.96
N PRO A 139 13.59 24.62 -12.91
CA PRO A 139 13.94 25.32 -11.67
C PRO A 139 12.86 25.23 -10.59
N ALA A 140 13.23 25.38 -9.32
CA ALA A 140 12.40 25.20 -8.12
C ALA A 140 11.95 23.75 -7.87
N THR A 141 12.71 22.79 -8.40
CA THR A 141 12.46 21.35 -8.17
C THR A 141 13.37 20.77 -7.10
N GLY A 142 13.09 19.51 -6.71
CA GLY A 142 13.94 18.80 -5.77
C GLY A 142 15.41 18.68 -6.20
N ALA A 143 15.71 18.65 -7.50
CA ALA A 143 17.07 18.61 -8.02
C ALA A 143 17.84 19.92 -7.75
N GLU A 144 17.20 21.07 -7.96
CA GLU A 144 17.82 22.37 -7.64
C GLU A 144 18.07 22.52 -6.14
N LEU A 145 17.07 22.15 -5.31
CA LEU A 145 17.22 22.18 -3.86
C LEU A 145 18.39 21.31 -3.40
N LEU A 146 18.54 20.13 -4.01
CA LEU A 146 19.64 19.22 -3.75
C LEU A 146 21.00 19.83 -4.12
N GLY A 147 21.09 20.51 -5.27
CA GLY A 147 22.30 21.24 -5.68
C GLY A 147 22.66 22.38 -4.72
N ARG A 148 21.68 23.12 -4.21
CA ARG A 148 21.89 24.15 -3.16
C ARG A 148 22.41 23.56 -1.86
N MET A 149 21.95 22.37 -1.47
CA MET A 149 22.47 21.63 -0.31
C MET A 149 23.91 21.19 -0.55
N ALA A 150 24.25 20.72 -1.75
CA ALA A 150 25.61 20.31 -2.10
C ALA A 150 26.60 21.47 -2.06
N ARG A 151 26.17 22.68 -2.44
CA ARG A 151 26.99 23.90 -2.37
C ARG A 151 27.02 24.58 -0.99
N GLY A 152 26.38 23.96 0.02
CA GLY A 152 26.32 24.52 1.39
C GLY A 152 25.42 25.74 1.56
N GLU A 153 24.61 26.10 0.54
CA GLU A 153 23.67 27.23 0.60
C GLU A 153 22.46 26.93 1.51
N LEU A 154 22.15 25.65 1.71
CA LEU A 154 21.07 25.18 2.54
C LEU A 154 21.52 24.01 3.42
N PRO A 155 21.15 23.99 4.72
CA PRO A 155 21.45 22.86 5.58
C PRO A 155 20.73 21.58 5.12
N ILE A 156 21.43 20.44 5.22
CA ILE A 156 20.82 19.12 4.99
C ILE A 156 20.10 18.70 6.27
N SER A 157 18.87 19.16 6.45
CA SER A 157 18.10 18.94 7.67
C SER A 157 16.60 18.90 7.40
N HIS A 158 15.83 18.28 8.30
CA HIS A 158 14.36 18.34 8.24
C HIS A 158 13.79 19.75 8.41
N ASP A 159 14.51 20.63 9.12
CA ASP A 159 14.07 22.02 9.33
C ASP A 159 14.09 22.82 8.05
N THR A 160 15.05 22.57 7.18
CA THR A 160 15.06 23.14 5.82
C THR A 160 13.76 22.85 5.09
N PHE A 161 13.31 21.60 5.12
CA PHE A 161 12.05 21.21 4.46
C PHE A 161 10.81 21.75 5.18
N ARG A 162 10.86 21.99 6.49
CA ARG A 162 9.74 22.60 7.25
C ARG A 162 9.58 24.09 6.92
N ALA A 163 10.69 24.78 6.60
CA ALA A 163 10.68 26.19 6.24
C ALA A 163 10.23 26.43 4.79
N LEU A 164 10.24 25.41 3.93
CA LEU A 164 9.84 25.53 2.54
C LEU A 164 8.31 25.38 2.37
N PRO A 165 7.73 26.02 1.34
CA PRO A 165 6.34 25.79 0.96
C PRO A 165 6.05 24.31 0.72
N ALA A 166 4.84 23.86 1.07
CA ALA A 166 4.41 22.48 0.87
C ALA A 166 4.31 22.18 -0.63
N ASP A 167 5.28 21.45 -1.17
CA ASP A 167 5.37 21.02 -2.57
C ASP A 167 5.66 19.53 -2.67
N ARG A 168 5.13 18.90 -3.75
CA ARG A 168 5.34 17.46 -3.97
C ARG A 168 6.81 17.11 -4.27
N SER A 169 7.54 18.00 -4.93
CA SER A 169 8.94 17.80 -5.28
C SER A 169 9.83 17.85 -4.04
N HIS A 170 9.56 18.80 -3.14
CA HIS A 170 10.26 18.94 -1.85
C HIS A 170 10.00 17.72 -0.95
N ASN A 171 8.74 17.28 -0.86
CA ASN A 171 8.38 16.08 -0.09
C ASN A 171 9.05 14.83 -0.67
N TYR A 172 9.09 14.68 -2.01
CA TYR A 172 9.76 13.57 -2.66
C TYR A 172 11.27 13.56 -2.36
N LEU A 173 11.95 14.72 -2.47
CA LEU A 173 13.38 14.84 -2.14
C LEU A 173 13.63 14.51 -0.65
N ARG A 174 12.79 15.00 0.27
CA ARG A 174 12.92 14.71 1.69
C ARG A 174 12.81 13.21 1.99
N GLU A 175 11.84 12.52 1.36
CA GLU A 175 11.71 11.06 1.45
C GLU A 175 12.91 10.34 0.84
N LEU A 176 13.43 10.83 -0.27
CA LEU A 176 14.60 10.27 -0.94
C LEU A 176 15.86 10.38 -0.05
N LEU A 177 16.10 11.54 0.54
CA LEU A 177 17.22 11.75 1.50
C LEU A 177 17.07 10.88 2.76
N THR A 178 15.83 10.70 3.23
CA THR A 178 15.55 9.83 4.37
C THR A 178 15.80 8.35 4.01
N SER A 179 15.34 7.91 2.85
CA SER A 179 15.52 6.51 2.41
C SER A 179 16.98 6.16 2.15
N ALA A 180 17.76 7.14 1.69
CA ALA A 180 19.21 7.00 1.51
C ALA A 180 20.00 7.09 2.82
N GLY A 181 19.35 7.31 3.96
CA GLY A 181 20.02 7.45 5.27
C GLY A 181 20.75 8.79 5.50
N VAL A 182 20.54 9.77 4.63
CA VAL A 182 21.09 11.14 4.78
C VAL A 182 20.34 11.91 5.86
N LEU A 183 19.02 11.75 5.92
CA LEU A 183 18.18 12.30 6.99
C LEU A 183 17.68 11.18 7.89
N ALA A 184 17.49 11.50 9.17
CA ALA A 184 16.89 10.57 10.12
C ALA A 184 15.47 10.16 9.71
N PRO A 185 15.01 8.94 10.05
CA PRO A 185 13.63 8.55 9.83
C PRO A 185 12.64 9.53 10.46
N TYR A 186 11.56 9.86 9.75
CA TYR A 186 10.50 10.74 10.24
C TYR A 186 9.12 10.26 9.81
N HIS A 187 8.08 10.77 10.46
CA HIS A 187 6.71 10.42 10.17
C HIS A 187 5.91 11.67 9.78
N PRO A 188 5.75 11.98 8.47
CA PRO A 188 5.04 13.18 8.01
C PRO A 188 3.68 13.40 8.68
N PRO A 189 2.83 12.36 8.87
CA PRO A 189 1.55 12.53 9.55
C PRO A 189 1.68 12.94 11.03
N ILE A 190 2.76 12.51 11.71
CA ILE A 190 3.03 12.93 13.10
C ILE A 190 3.42 14.39 13.13
N GLU A 191 4.33 14.84 12.27
CA GLU A 191 4.71 16.26 12.18
C GLU A 191 3.52 17.18 11.85
N GLN A 192 2.61 16.70 10.99
CA GLN A 192 1.40 17.46 10.65
C GLN A 192 0.46 17.63 11.82
N ILE A 193 0.24 16.59 12.63
CA ILE A 193 -0.64 16.69 13.80
C ILE A 193 0.02 17.47 14.93
N GLU A 194 1.35 17.42 15.07
CA GLU A 194 2.11 18.22 16.02
C GLU A 194 1.99 19.73 15.74
N ARG A 195 2.19 20.13 14.48
CA ARG A 195 1.99 21.53 14.05
C ARG A 195 0.55 21.96 14.23
N TRP A 196 -0.40 21.18 13.75
CA TRP A 196 -1.82 21.44 13.93
C TRP A 196 -2.19 21.63 15.42
N LEU A 197 -1.62 20.82 16.32
CA LEU A 197 -1.87 20.95 17.75
C LEU A 197 -1.24 22.22 18.32
N ALA A 198 -0.04 22.60 17.87
CA ALA A 198 0.62 23.84 18.29
C ALA A 198 -0.21 25.07 17.88
N ASP A 199 -0.55 25.16 16.57
CA ASP A 199 -1.38 26.24 16.03
C ASP A 199 -2.74 26.37 16.77
N LEU A 200 -3.31 25.23 17.15
CA LEU A 200 -4.58 25.18 17.86
C LEU A 200 -4.47 25.69 19.30
N LEU A 201 -3.37 25.35 19.99
CA LEU A 201 -3.13 25.77 21.36
C LEU A 201 -2.87 27.28 21.49
N ASP A 202 -2.25 27.89 20.47
CA ASP A 202 -1.98 29.34 20.44
C ASP A 202 -3.26 30.18 20.40
N GLY A 203 -4.38 29.61 19.96
CA GLY A 203 -5.69 30.26 19.93
C GLY A 203 -6.55 30.03 21.15
N LEU A 204 -6.07 29.34 22.21
CA LEU A 204 -6.81 29.03 23.41
C LEU A 204 -6.37 29.89 24.63
N ASP A 205 -7.26 30.08 25.59
CA ASP A 205 -6.88 30.63 26.88
C ASP A 205 -5.88 29.72 27.62
N HIS A 206 -5.11 30.30 28.54
CA HIS A 206 -3.99 29.63 29.21
C HIS A 206 -4.38 28.30 29.87
N ASP A 207 -5.47 28.27 30.60
CA ASP A 207 -5.89 27.10 31.38
C ASP A 207 -6.41 25.98 30.49
N THR A 208 -7.23 26.34 29.50
CA THR A 208 -7.67 25.41 28.45
C THR A 208 -6.47 24.86 27.66
N ALA A 209 -5.55 25.73 27.22
CA ALA A 209 -4.36 25.32 26.49
C ALA A 209 -3.50 24.35 27.30
N ALA A 210 -3.31 24.57 28.59
CA ALA A 210 -2.52 23.70 29.46
C ALA A 210 -3.11 22.29 29.57
N VAL A 211 -4.42 22.16 29.75
CA VAL A 211 -5.10 20.84 29.80
C VAL A 211 -5.10 20.15 28.48
N ILE A 212 -5.43 20.86 27.41
CA ILE A 212 -5.47 20.31 26.05
C ILE A 212 -4.07 19.91 25.57
N SER A 213 -3.03 20.68 25.91
CA SER A 213 -1.63 20.31 25.62
C SER A 213 -1.24 18.99 26.28
N ARG A 214 -1.56 18.79 27.54
CA ARG A 214 -1.32 17.53 28.26
C ARG A 214 -2.07 16.35 27.59
N TYR A 215 -3.35 16.53 27.29
CA TYR A 215 -4.17 15.51 26.64
C TYR A 215 -3.69 15.19 25.22
N GLY A 216 -3.40 16.22 24.40
CA GLY A 216 -2.92 16.10 23.04
C GLY A 216 -1.54 15.45 22.96
N ARG A 217 -0.56 16.02 23.70
CA ARG A 217 0.85 15.59 23.62
C ARG A 217 1.10 14.24 24.30
N TRP A 218 0.68 14.09 25.57
CA TRP A 218 1.04 12.92 26.39
C TRP A 218 0.11 11.73 26.18
N HIS A 219 -1.13 11.93 25.74
CA HIS A 219 -2.04 10.82 25.48
C HIS A 219 -2.12 10.48 23.98
N HIS A 220 -2.46 11.45 23.13
CA HIS A 220 -2.68 11.18 21.72
C HIS A 220 -1.39 11.09 20.91
N LEU A 221 -0.50 12.08 20.97
CA LEU A 221 0.75 12.04 20.17
C LEU A 221 1.66 10.90 20.61
N ARG A 222 1.80 10.64 21.90
CA ARG A 222 2.56 9.48 22.38
C ARG A 222 2.03 8.16 21.82
N ARG A 223 0.70 7.98 21.83
CA ARG A 223 0.07 6.78 21.22
C ARG A 223 0.32 6.70 19.72
N LEU A 224 0.16 7.82 18.99
CA LEU A 224 0.38 7.84 17.54
C LEU A 224 1.84 7.55 17.17
N ARG A 225 2.81 8.07 17.94
CA ARG A 225 4.23 7.75 17.78
C ARG A 225 4.48 6.26 17.95
N GLY A 226 3.94 5.64 19.00
CA GLY A 226 4.05 4.18 19.19
C GLY A 226 3.37 3.36 18.07
N LEU A 227 2.30 3.86 17.44
CA LEU A 227 1.72 3.23 16.24
C LEU A 227 2.64 3.41 15.02
N ALA A 228 3.30 4.56 14.90
CA ALA A 228 4.24 4.83 13.82
C ALA A 228 5.48 3.92 13.91
N GLU A 229 6.04 3.77 15.10
CA GLU A 229 7.19 2.88 15.38
C GLU A 229 6.88 1.42 15.03
N ARG A 230 5.66 0.96 15.27
CA ARG A 230 5.19 -0.38 14.88
C ARG A 230 4.72 -0.50 13.42
N GLY A 231 4.79 0.57 12.63
CA GLY A 231 4.32 0.59 11.24
C GLY A 231 2.79 0.51 11.07
N THR A 232 2.01 0.63 12.14
CA THR A 232 0.54 0.48 12.16
C THR A 232 -0.21 1.82 12.20
N LEU A 233 0.49 2.95 12.01
CA LEU A 233 -0.13 4.27 11.98
C LEU A 233 -1.03 4.43 10.75
N SER A 234 -2.32 4.65 10.98
CA SER A 234 -3.31 4.88 9.93
C SER A 234 -3.84 6.32 9.92
N LYS A 235 -4.36 6.78 8.78
CA LYS A 235 -5.07 8.07 8.71
C LYS A 235 -6.29 8.09 9.63
N ALA A 236 -6.97 6.96 9.81
CA ALA A 236 -8.09 6.83 10.73
C ALA A 236 -7.65 7.08 12.18
N SER A 237 -6.46 6.59 12.59
CA SER A 237 -5.89 6.85 13.91
C SER A 237 -5.64 8.34 14.15
N ILE A 238 -5.11 9.05 13.14
CA ILE A 238 -4.85 10.49 13.20
C ILE A 238 -6.15 11.28 13.22
N TYR A 239 -7.11 10.94 12.34
CA TYR A 239 -8.42 11.57 12.33
C TYR A 239 -9.16 11.38 13.66
N SER A 240 -9.14 10.18 14.24
CA SER A 240 -9.69 9.88 15.54
C SER A 240 -9.05 10.72 16.66
N ALA A 241 -7.72 10.87 16.63
CA ALA A 241 -7.02 11.71 17.60
C ALA A 241 -7.42 13.19 17.48
N ARG A 242 -7.46 13.73 16.25
CA ARG A 242 -7.93 15.11 16.00
C ARG A 242 -9.38 15.31 16.47
N SER A 243 -10.28 14.39 16.14
CA SER A 243 -11.68 14.46 16.57
C SER A 243 -11.81 14.50 18.09
N LYS A 244 -11.04 13.65 18.81
CA LYS A 244 -11.05 13.59 20.27
C LYS A 244 -10.46 14.84 20.92
N ILE A 245 -9.38 15.40 20.36
CA ILE A 245 -8.79 16.66 20.83
C ILE A 245 -9.78 17.80 20.61
N ASN A 246 -10.42 17.90 19.44
CA ASN A 246 -11.44 18.91 19.17
C ASN A 246 -12.65 18.79 20.12
N GLY A 247 -13.08 17.56 20.43
CA GLY A 247 -14.12 17.33 21.42
C GLY A 247 -13.72 17.83 22.81
N ALA A 248 -12.49 17.56 23.22
CA ALA A 248 -11.96 18.08 24.50
C ALA A 248 -11.95 19.59 24.54
N ILE A 249 -11.56 20.27 23.44
CA ILE A 249 -11.55 21.73 23.33
C ILE A 249 -12.96 22.28 23.45
N ARG A 250 -13.93 21.74 22.73
CA ARG A 250 -15.33 22.20 22.80
C ARG A 250 -15.87 22.14 24.24
N LEU A 251 -15.63 21.02 24.93
CA LEU A 251 -16.05 20.87 26.32
C LEU A 251 -15.34 21.86 27.24
N ALA A 252 -14.02 22.04 27.11
CA ALA A 252 -13.25 22.96 27.94
C ALA A 252 -13.66 24.41 27.71
N GLN A 253 -13.85 24.84 26.45
CA GLN A 253 -14.32 26.19 26.12
C GLN A 253 -15.76 26.45 26.61
N TRP A 254 -16.62 25.42 26.51
CA TRP A 254 -17.99 25.54 27.06
C TRP A 254 -17.99 25.73 28.59
N ALA A 255 -17.08 25.04 29.29
CA ALA A 255 -16.89 25.23 30.73
C ALA A 255 -16.31 26.61 31.04
N ALA A 256 -15.23 27.03 30.34
CA ALA A 256 -14.59 28.32 30.50
C ALA A 256 -15.56 29.51 30.30
N ALA A 257 -16.46 29.41 29.29
CA ALA A 257 -17.51 30.39 29.02
C ALA A 257 -18.52 30.56 30.23
N ARG A 258 -18.52 29.62 31.15
CA ARG A 258 -19.33 29.64 32.37
C ARG A 258 -18.50 29.96 33.63
N GLY A 259 -17.23 30.32 33.46
CA GLY A 259 -16.33 30.63 34.54
C GLY A 259 -15.87 29.40 35.35
N ILE A 260 -15.99 28.20 34.80
CA ILE A 260 -15.56 26.95 35.45
C ILE A 260 -14.46 26.26 34.65
N THR A 261 -13.53 25.67 35.36
CA THR A 261 -12.47 24.87 34.76
C THR A 261 -12.88 23.39 34.65
N VAL A 262 -12.21 22.61 33.83
CA VAL A 262 -12.57 21.19 33.61
C VAL A 262 -12.43 20.31 34.86
N ASP A 263 -11.59 20.70 35.82
CA ASP A 263 -11.43 20.01 37.09
C ASP A 263 -12.59 20.34 38.06
N GLN A 264 -13.25 21.49 37.89
CA GLN A 264 -14.42 21.92 38.66
C GLN A 264 -15.74 21.41 38.09
N LEU A 265 -15.74 20.96 36.83
CA LEU A 265 -16.94 20.50 36.12
C LEU A 265 -17.68 19.40 36.90
N THR A 266 -18.98 19.60 37.12
CA THR A 266 -19.87 18.65 37.80
C THR A 266 -20.53 17.70 36.77
N GLN A 267 -21.11 16.60 37.26
CA GLN A 267 -21.84 15.66 36.41
C GLN A 267 -23.06 16.32 35.75
N THR A 268 -23.78 17.15 36.48
CA THR A 268 -24.97 17.89 35.99
C THR A 268 -24.61 18.86 34.86
N GLU A 269 -23.47 19.55 34.97
CA GLU A 269 -22.99 20.43 33.90
C GLU A 269 -22.55 19.67 32.68
N LEU A 270 -21.89 18.52 32.85
CA LEU A 270 -21.51 17.64 31.74
C LEU A 270 -22.76 17.09 31.00
N GLU A 271 -23.79 16.70 31.75
CA GLU A 271 -25.06 16.22 31.16
C GLU A 271 -25.77 17.34 30.40
N ARG A 272 -25.74 18.57 30.89
CA ARG A 272 -26.28 19.75 30.18
C ARG A 272 -25.49 19.99 28.89
N TYR A 273 -24.15 19.96 28.96
CA TYR A 273 -23.33 20.05 27.73
C TYR A 273 -23.68 19.00 26.69
N LEU A 274 -23.82 17.75 27.13
CA LEU A 274 -24.15 16.62 26.22
C LEU A 274 -25.57 16.69 25.62
N ALA A 275 -26.51 17.32 26.36
CA ALA A 275 -27.85 17.58 25.84
C ALA A 275 -27.82 18.65 24.74
N ASP A 276 -27.03 19.70 24.92
CA ASP A 276 -26.84 20.78 23.94
C ASP A 276 -26.01 20.33 22.73
N HIS A 277 -25.17 19.26 22.86
CA HIS A 277 -24.24 18.76 21.86
C HIS A 277 -24.36 17.24 21.59
N PRO A 278 -25.50 16.74 21.07
CA PRO A 278 -25.77 15.31 20.97
C PRO A 278 -24.79 14.54 20.06
N GLY A 279 -24.16 15.22 19.08
CA GLY A 279 -23.17 14.64 18.17
C GLY A 279 -21.77 14.46 18.76
N GLY A 280 -21.47 15.08 19.89
CA GLY A 280 -20.14 15.14 20.49
C GLY A 280 -19.78 13.97 21.42
N ARG A 281 -20.76 13.18 21.85
CA ARG A 281 -20.62 12.21 22.95
C ARG A 281 -19.42 11.27 22.84
N THR A 282 -19.08 10.78 21.64
CA THR A 282 -17.97 9.82 21.44
C THR A 282 -16.59 10.48 21.58
N SER A 283 -16.44 11.73 21.13
CA SER A 283 -15.17 12.47 21.20
C SER A 283 -14.88 12.95 22.62
N GLU A 284 -15.88 13.46 23.32
CA GLU A 284 -15.78 13.95 24.70
C GLU A 284 -15.61 12.82 25.72
N GLN A 285 -16.19 11.64 25.45
CA GLN A 285 -16.05 10.45 26.30
C GLN A 285 -14.59 10.07 26.52
N SER A 286 -13.76 10.12 25.47
CA SER A 286 -12.32 9.84 25.59
C SER A 286 -11.61 10.84 26.50
N PHE A 287 -12.00 12.11 26.44
CA PHE A 287 -11.43 13.17 27.28
C PHE A 287 -11.87 13.03 28.72
N VAL A 288 -13.15 12.82 28.98
CA VAL A 288 -13.70 12.59 30.34
C VAL A 288 -13.07 11.36 31.00
N ALA A 289 -12.91 10.27 30.25
CA ALA A 289 -12.20 9.07 30.71
C ALA A 289 -10.72 9.36 31.06
N TRP A 290 -10.07 10.23 30.28
CA TRP A 290 -8.70 10.69 30.57
C TRP A 290 -8.64 11.57 31.81
N LEU A 291 -9.55 12.52 31.99
CA LEU A 291 -9.66 13.37 33.21
C LEU A 291 -9.79 12.51 34.48
N ARG A 292 -10.62 11.48 34.45
CA ARG A 292 -10.77 10.52 35.54
C ARG A 292 -9.50 9.74 35.82
N ARG A 293 -8.87 9.18 34.78
CA ARG A 293 -7.66 8.37 34.90
C ARG A 293 -6.47 9.17 35.43
N THR A 294 -6.36 10.44 35.05
CA THR A 294 -5.32 11.36 35.53
C THR A 294 -5.66 12.01 36.87
N ARG A 295 -6.81 11.67 37.45
CA ARG A 295 -7.35 12.27 38.68
C ARG A 295 -7.55 13.80 38.60
N THR A 296 -7.58 14.35 37.38
CA THR A 296 -7.88 15.77 37.17
C THR A 296 -9.33 16.08 37.55
N ASN A 297 -10.26 15.22 37.14
CA ASN A 297 -11.66 15.27 37.60
C ASN A 297 -12.24 13.87 37.67
N THR A 298 -12.53 13.36 38.87
CA THR A 298 -13.09 12.02 39.09
C THR A 298 -14.61 12.00 39.21
N ARG A 299 -15.24 13.20 39.29
CA ARG A 299 -16.68 13.38 39.57
C ARG A 299 -17.53 13.21 38.31
N VAL A 300 -16.94 13.35 37.11
CA VAL A 300 -17.64 13.29 35.83
C VAL A 300 -17.48 11.93 35.16
N ASN A 301 -18.52 11.46 34.47
CA ASN A 301 -18.49 10.20 33.74
C ASN A 301 -19.43 10.24 32.51
N ILE A 302 -18.95 9.73 31.39
CA ILE A 302 -19.78 9.40 30.22
C ILE A 302 -19.71 7.89 30.03
N PRO A 303 -20.78 7.13 30.27
CA PRO A 303 -20.77 5.68 30.14
C PRO A 303 -20.53 5.27 28.68
N TRP A 304 -19.76 4.20 28.48
CA TRP A 304 -19.50 3.63 27.17
C TRP A 304 -20.79 3.05 26.59
N ARG A 305 -21.04 3.38 25.32
CA ARG A 305 -22.02 2.60 24.55
C ARG A 305 -21.37 1.27 24.17
N GLU A 306 -22.13 0.18 24.24
CA GLU A 306 -21.71 -1.06 23.61
C GLU A 306 -21.58 -0.83 22.10
N GLU A 307 -20.41 -1.17 21.56
CA GLU A 307 -20.22 -1.19 20.10
C GLU A 307 -21.08 -2.31 19.53
N THR A 308 -22.06 -1.94 18.75
CA THR A 308 -22.80 -2.89 17.90
C THR A 308 -21.87 -3.36 16.80
N ILE A 309 -21.79 -4.68 16.63
CA ILE A 309 -21.06 -5.27 15.48
C ILE A 309 -21.79 -4.83 14.21
N PRO A 310 -21.06 -4.34 13.18
CA PRO A 310 -21.69 -3.93 11.92
C PRO A 310 -22.53 -5.05 11.32
N GLN A 311 -23.73 -4.72 10.82
CA GLN A 311 -24.50 -5.68 10.04
C GLN A 311 -23.72 -6.12 8.80
N VAL A 312 -23.67 -7.42 8.55
CA VAL A 312 -23.08 -7.99 7.34
C VAL A 312 -24.10 -7.80 6.20
N VAL A 313 -23.78 -6.88 5.28
CA VAL A 313 -24.67 -6.45 4.18
C VAL A 313 -24.40 -7.22 2.88
N VAL A 314 -23.25 -7.89 2.78
CA VAL A 314 -22.82 -8.62 1.57
C VAL A 314 -23.02 -10.11 1.80
N SER A 315 -23.60 -10.81 0.83
CA SER A 315 -23.81 -12.25 0.92
C SER A 315 -22.49 -13.03 0.74
N ASP A 316 -22.43 -14.25 1.26
CA ASP A 316 -21.28 -15.14 1.03
C ASP A 316 -21.12 -15.49 -0.46
N ALA A 317 -22.22 -15.60 -1.20
CA ALA A 317 -22.21 -15.80 -2.64
C ALA A 317 -21.51 -14.64 -3.39
N ASP A 318 -21.78 -13.38 -2.99
CA ASP A 318 -21.09 -12.23 -3.58
C ASP A 318 -19.60 -12.23 -3.25
N ARG A 319 -19.22 -12.67 -2.06
CA ARG A 319 -17.82 -12.86 -1.66
C ARG A 319 -17.13 -13.87 -2.58
N TRP A 320 -17.72 -15.02 -2.83
CA TRP A 320 -17.17 -16.05 -3.71
C TRP A 320 -17.08 -15.59 -5.17
N ASN A 321 -18.07 -14.82 -5.66
CA ASN A 321 -18.03 -14.20 -6.98
C ASN A 321 -16.84 -13.23 -7.10
N GLN A 322 -16.58 -12.41 -6.07
CA GLN A 322 -15.44 -11.51 -6.03
C GLN A 322 -14.11 -12.28 -5.97
N ILE A 323 -14.02 -13.39 -5.23
CA ILE A 323 -12.85 -14.26 -5.18
C ILE A 323 -12.56 -14.82 -6.57
N ASN A 324 -13.57 -15.39 -7.24
CA ASN A 324 -13.44 -15.95 -8.59
C ASN A 324 -12.99 -14.88 -9.61
N LEU A 325 -13.54 -13.67 -9.53
CA LEU A 325 -13.13 -12.55 -10.37
C LEU A 325 -11.64 -12.25 -10.18
N LEU A 326 -11.17 -12.17 -8.94
CA LEU A 326 -9.77 -11.87 -8.65
C LEU A 326 -8.81 -13.01 -9.03
N LEU A 327 -9.26 -14.26 -8.99
CA LEU A 327 -8.45 -15.41 -9.39
C LEU A 327 -8.26 -15.48 -10.90
N HIS A 328 -9.25 -15.08 -11.70
CA HIS A 328 -9.28 -15.40 -13.13
C HIS A 328 -9.25 -14.20 -14.08
N ASP A 329 -9.57 -12.98 -13.64
CA ASP A 329 -9.58 -11.80 -14.51
C ASP A 329 -8.19 -11.16 -14.60
N ASP A 330 -7.48 -11.45 -15.70
CA ASP A 330 -6.14 -10.89 -15.97
C ASP A 330 -6.14 -9.39 -16.35
N THR A 331 -7.31 -8.77 -16.54
CA THR A 331 -7.39 -7.32 -16.75
C THR A 331 -7.13 -6.54 -15.45
N ILE A 332 -7.30 -7.20 -14.29
CA ILE A 332 -7.02 -6.65 -12.97
C ILE A 332 -5.54 -6.86 -12.64
N GLY A 333 -4.84 -5.76 -12.29
CA GLY A 333 -3.42 -5.83 -11.95
C GLY A 333 -3.13 -6.78 -10.76
N LEU A 334 -2.08 -7.60 -10.87
CA LEU A 334 -1.71 -8.65 -9.90
C LEU A 334 -1.73 -8.18 -8.44
N TYR A 335 -1.19 -6.98 -8.15
CA TYR A 335 -1.18 -6.45 -6.79
C TYR A 335 -2.60 -6.25 -6.21
N ALA A 336 -3.57 -5.83 -7.04
CA ALA A 336 -4.95 -5.64 -6.61
C ALA A 336 -5.67 -6.99 -6.44
N ARG A 337 -5.36 -7.96 -7.30
CA ARG A 337 -5.87 -9.34 -7.19
C ARG A 337 -5.41 -9.96 -5.88
N ILE A 338 -4.11 -9.97 -5.60
CA ILE A 338 -3.52 -10.56 -4.39
C ILE A 338 -4.05 -9.88 -3.12
N GLY A 339 -4.03 -8.54 -3.06
CA GLY A 339 -4.49 -7.84 -1.86
C GLY A 339 -6.01 -7.91 -1.65
N GLY A 340 -6.79 -8.02 -2.73
CA GLY A 340 -8.22 -8.31 -2.65
C GLY A 340 -8.48 -9.70 -2.09
N LEU A 341 -7.73 -10.71 -2.53
CA LEU A 341 -7.81 -12.08 -2.01
C LEU A 341 -7.39 -12.17 -0.54
N PHE A 342 -6.33 -11.45 -0.12
CA PHE A 342 -5.98 -11.34 1.31
C PHE A 342 -7.13 -10.78 2.15
N THR A 343 -7.90 -9.84 1.60
CA THR A 343 -9.06 -9.28 2.30
C THR A 343 -10.24 -10.26 2.33
N LEU A 344 -10.54 -10.93 1.21
CA LEU A 344 -11.73 -11.76 1.04
C LEU A 344 -11.59 -13.17 1.62
N LEU A 345 -10.38 -13.75 1.61
CA LEU A 345 -10.11 -15.09 2.13
C LEU A 345 -9.65 -15.05 3.60
N PHE A 346 -8.77 -14.12 3.96
CA PHE A 346 -8.11 -14.09 5.26
C PHE A 346 -8.52 -12.89 6.12
N ALA A 347 -9.52 -12.14 5.72
CA ALA A 347 -10.05 -10.97 6.42
C ALA A 347 -8.99 -9.93 6.82
N GLN A 348 -7.86 -9.85 6.07
CA GLN A 348 -6.77 -8.95 6.38
C GLN A 348 -7.17 -7.48 6.15
N PRO A 349 -6.85 -6.57 7.08
CA PRO A 349 -7.09 -5.15 6.89
C PRO A 349 -6.13 -4.57 5.84
N LEU A 350 -6.60 -3.60 5.06
CA LEU A 350 -5.76 -2.97 4.02
C LEU A 350 -4.49 -2.32 4.57
N GLU A 351 -4.52 -1.85 5.81
CA GLU A 351 -3.36 -1.28 6.51
C GLU A 351 -2.23 -2.31 6.64
N THR A 352 -2.58 -3.53 7.04
CA THR A 352 -1.62 -4.65 7.14
C THR A 352 -1.14 -5.05 5.75
N ILE A 353 -2.07 -5.23 4.80
CA ILE A 353 -1.74 -5.67 3.43
C ILE A 353 -0.73 -4.72 2.77
N VAL A 354 -0.96 -3.40 2.79
CA VAL A 354 -0.04 -2.45 2.14
C VAL A 354 1.32 -2.37 2.83
N ALA A 355 1.40 -2.71 4.11
CA ALA A 355 2.62 -2.71 4.89
C ALA A 355 3.35 -4.06 4.88
N MET A 356 2.85 -5.06 4.16
CA MET A 356 3.52 -6.37 4.04
C MET A 356 4.86 -6.25 3.33
N ARG A 357 5.78 -7.09 3.78
CA ARG A 357 7.12 -7.22 3.22
C ARG A 357 7.25 -8.51 2.42
N THR A 358 8.24 -8.56 1.55
CA THR A 358 8.53 -9.76 0.76
C THR A 358 9.10 -10.91 1.57
N ASP A 359 9.78 -10.61 2.68
CA ASP A 359 10.31 -11.60 3.63
C ASP A 359 9.22 -12.32 4.44
N GLN A 360 7.97 -11.83 4.40
CA GLN A 360 6.80 -12.51 4.95
C GLN A 360 6.23 -13.59 4.00
N ILE A 361 6.81 -13.76 2.82
CA ILE A 361 6.40 -14.77 1.84
C ILE A 361 7.55 -15.73 1.61
N THR A 362 7.30 -17.01 1.88
CA THR A 362 8.23 -18.09 1.58
C THR A 362 7.70 -18.86 0.38
N ILE A 363 8.54 -19.04 -0.63
CA ILE A 363 8.24 -19.83 -1.83
C ILE A 363 9.21 -21.00 -1.85
N GLU A 364 8.69 -22.20 -1.69
CA GLU A 364 9.45 -23.42 -1.91
C GLU A 364 9.51 -23.72 -3.42
N GLU A 365 10.62 -24.26 -3.90
CA GLU A 365 10.91 -24.40 -5.36
C GLU A 365 9.85 -25.25 -6.07
N ASP A 366 9.46 -26.38 -5.48
CA ASP A 366 8.37 -27.26 -5.94
C ASP A 366 7.27 -27.46 -4.88
N GLY A 367 7.20 -26.57 -3.89
CA GLY A 367 6.32 -26.67 -2.74
C GLY A 367 5.29 -25.54 -2.65
N PRO A 368 4.58 -25.42 -1.52
CA PRO A 368 3.57 -24.41 -1.30
C PRO A 368 4.14 -23.00 -1.21
N VAL A 369 3.28 -22.01 -1.43
CA VAL A 369 3.55 -20.60 -1.07
C VAL A 369 3.00 -20.37 0.33
N LEU A 370 3.88 -19.98 1.25
CA LEU A 370 3.52 -19.67 2.63
C LEU A 370 3.53 -18.14 2.82
N VAL A 371 2.49 -17.60 3.48
CA VAL A 371 2.38 -16.18 3.81
C VAL A 371 2.19 -16.00 5.30
N ALA A 372 3.07 -15.24 5.94
CA ALA A 372 2.98 -14.87 7.34
C ALA A 372 2.26 -13.51 7.49
N PHE A 373 0.98 -13.53 7.86
CA PHE A 373 0.27 -12.29 8.23
C PHE A 373 0.62 -11.84 9.65
N ASP A 374 0.92 -12.79 10.52
CA ASP A 374 1.45 -12.63 11.89
C ASP A 374 2.52 -13.70 12.13
N ALA A 375 2.61 -14.28 13.31
CA ALA A 375 3.67 -15.23 13.68
C ALA A 375 3.64 -16.56 12.91
N ILE A 376 2.46 -17.05 12.53
CA ILE A 376 2.29 -18.36 11.90
C ILE A 376 2.10 -18.19 10.38
N PRO A 377 2.99 -18.80 9.56
CA PRO A 377 2.81 -18.83 8.11
C PRO A 377 1.60 -19.69 7.70
N ILE A 378 0.86 -19.23 6.72
CA ILE A 378 -0.33 -19.91 6.18
C ILE A 378 -0.05 -20.31 4.75
N GLU A 379 -0.39 -21.53 4.40
CA GLU A 379 -0.33 -22.01 3.02
C GLU A 379 -1.40 -21.34 2.17
N MET A 380 -1.00 -20.84 1.01
CA MET A 380 -1.91 -20.21 0.08
C MET A 380 -2.65 -21.24 -0.76
N PRO A 381 -3.97 -21.06 -0.97
CA PRO A 381 -4.75 -21.99 -1.78
C PRO A 381 -4.32 -21.97 -3.25
N PRO A 382 -4.57 -23.08 -4.00
CA PRO A 382 -4.28 -23.17 -5.42
C PRO A 382 -4.87 -21.99 -6.22
N GLY A 383 -4.11 -21.52 -7.21
CA GLY A 383 -4.43 -20.34 -8.01
C GLY A 383 -4.00 -19.02 -7.37
N MET A 384 -4.08 -18.87 -6.04
CA MET A 384 -3.54 -17.71 -5.34
C MET A 384 -2.01 -17.80 -5.20
N ASP A 385 -1.48 -19.00 -4.94
CA ASP A 385 -0.05 -19.28 -4.93
C ASP A 385 0.59 -18.93 -6.28
N GLU A 386 -0.03 -19.30 -7.39
CA GLU A 386 0.43 -18.96 -8.74
C GLU A 386 0.44 -17.43 -8.97
N LEU A 387 -0.60 -16.71 -8.53
CA LEU A 387 -0.64 -15.25 -8.64
C LEU A 387 0.51 -14.59 -7.86
N ILE A 388 0.82 -15.10 -6.66
CA ILE A 388 1.92 -14.59 -5.83
C ILE A 388 3.28 -14.87 -6.51
N ARG A 389 3.51 -16.09 -7.04
CA ARG A 389 4.72 -16.44 -7.80
C ARG A 389 4.89 -15.52 -9.01
N ARG A 390 3.85 -15.34 -9.82
CA ARG A 390 3.84 -14.41 -10.97
C ARG A 390 4.17 -12.99 -10.55
N TYR A 391 3.59 -12.51 -9.46
CA TYR A 391 3.80 -11.15 -8.97
C TYR A 391 5.24 -10.93 -8.49
N LEU A 392 5.80 -11.87 -7.74
CA LEU A 392 7.18 -11.78 -7.23
C LEU A 392 8.22 -11.97 -8.34
N GLY A 393 7.93 -12.78 -9.34
CA GLY A 393 8.77 -12.96 -10.54
C GLY A 393 8.73 -11.78 -11.52
N THR A 394 7.76 -10.85 -11.38
CA THR A 394 7.69 -9.65 -12.21
C THR A 394 8.55 -8.53 -11.61
N PRO A 395 9.38 -7.81 -12.41
CA PRO A 395 10.12 -6.66 -11.91
C PRO A 395 9.16 -5.62 -11.33
N ARG A 396 9.08 -5.56 -10.02
CA ARG A 396 8.32 -4.54 -9.29
C ARG A 396 9.10 -3.27 -9.36
N THR A 397 8.59 -2.28 -10.09
CA THR A 397 9.23 -0.98 -10.17
C THR A 397 8.70 -0.10 -9.06
N PRO A 398 9.44 0.02 -7.98
CA PRO A 398 9.17 1.04 -6.98
C PRO A 398 9.39 2.43 -7.60
N SER A 399 9.44 3.45 -6.81
CA SER A 399 9.73 4.82 -7.21
C SER A 399 10.89 4.92 -8.21
N ILE A 400 10.87 5.98 -9.01
CA ILE A 400 11.78 6.29 -10.12
C ILE A 400 13.26 6.21 -9.73
N ALA A 401 13.61 6.45 -8.46
CA ALA A 401 14.98 6.57 -7.97
C ALA A 401 15.30 5.66 -6.77
N SER A 402 14.45 4.72 -6.38
CA SER A 402 14.71 3.94 -5.17
C SER A 402 15.06 2.48 -5.43
N ARG A 403 15.82 1.91 -4.49
CA ARG A 403 16.06 0.47 -4.36
C ARG A 403 14.77 -0.27 -4.01
N ASP A 404 14.76 -1.58 -4.16
CA ASP A 404 13.76 -2.44 -3.55
C ASP A 404 13.97 -2.41 -2.02
N HIS A 405 13.03 -1.83 -1.30
CA HIS A 405 13.04 -1.78 0.17
C HIS A 405 12.32 -2.98 0.80
N GLY A 406 12.09 -4.04 0.04
CA GLY A 406 11.45 -5.26 0.52
C GLY A 406 9.96 -5.14 0.80
N TRP A 407 9.28 -4.09 0.32
CA TRP A 407 7.82 -4.00 0.39
C TRP A 407 7.15 -4.92 -0.63
N LEU A 408 6.18 -5.71 -0.20
CA LEU A 408 5.38 -6.51 -1.13
C LEU A 408 4.64 -5.60 -2.13
N PHE A 409 4.07 -4.50 -1.65
CA PHE A 409 3.40 -3.48 -2.46
C PHE A 409 4.12 -2.13 -2.37
N PRO A 410 5.20 -1.93 -3.14
CA PRO A 410 5.99 -0.71 -3.08
C PRO A 410 5.19 0.51 -3.52
N GLY A 411 5.41 1.64 -2.85
CA GLY A 411 4.76 2.91 -3.10
C GLY A 411 5.47 3.76 -4.15
N ARG A 412 4.90 4.93 -4.45
CA ARG A 412 5.50 5.92 -5.35
C ARG A 412 6.61 6.74 -4.68
N HIS A 413 6.60 6.82 -3.36
CA HIS A 413 7.63 7.51 -2.59
C HIS A 413 8.75 6.53 -2.23
N PRO A 414 10.02 6.96 -2.31
CA PRO A 414 11.16 6.14 -1.95
C PRO A 414 11.03 5.58 -0.52
N GLY A 415 11.40 4.33 -0.32
CA GLY A 415 11.36 3.69 0.99
C GLY A 415 9.97 3.46 1.60
N ARG A 416 8.89 3.81 0.92
CA ARG A 416 7.51 3.68 1.42
C ARG A 416 6.72 2.60 0.68
N HIS A 417 5.87 1.91 1.40
CA HIS A 417 4.86 1.04 0.81
C HIS A 417 3.75 1.84 0.10
N MET A 418 2.91 1.17 -0.65
CA MET A 418 1.75 1.78 -1.33
C MET A 418 0.80 2.43 -0.31
N VAL A 419 0.30 3.61 -0.66
CA VAL A 419 -0.68 4.32 0.19
C VAL A 419 -2.01 3.55 0.16
N ARG A 420 -2.55 3.27 1.36
CA ARG A 420 -3.80 2.53 1.55
C ARG A 420 -4.95 3.04 0.68
N GLU A 421 -5.11 4.36 0.56
CA GLU A 421 -6.18 4.97 -0.22
C GLU A 421 -6.05 4.70 -1.72
N ASN A 422 -4.82 4.68 -2.23
CA ASN A 422 -4.57 4.31 -3.63
C ASN A 422 -4.90 2.83 -3.87
N PHE A 423 -4.52 1.97 -2.92
CA PHE A 423 -4.84 0.55 -2.97
C PHE A 423 -6.36 0.32 -2.92
N ARG A 424 -7.03 0.98 -1.95
CA ARG A 424 -8.49 0.95 -1.82
C ARG A 424 -9.19 1.41 -3.09
N ALA A 425 -8.74 2.51 -3.70
CA ALA A 425 -9.32 3.03 -4.93
C ALA A 425 -9.26 2.00 -6.08
N LYS A 426 -8.16 1.25 -6.16
CA LYS A 426 -8.01 0.18 -7.16
C LYS A 426 -8.98 -0.99 -6.91
N LEU A 427 -9.16 -1.41 -5.67
CA LEU A 427 -10.14 -2.46 -5.32
C LEU A 427 -11.57 -2.01 -5.62
N VAL A 428 -11.92 -0.77 -5.23
CA VAL A 428 -13.27 -0.22 -5.48
C VAL A 428 -13.56 -0.09 -6.98
N ALA A 429 -12.57 0.29 -7.79
CA ALA A 429 -12.72 0.34 -9.25
C ALA A 429 -13.03 -1.04 -9.88
N ASN A 430 -12.72 -2.13 -9.18
CA ASN A 430 -13.05 -3.51 -9.57
C ASN A 430 -14.23 -4.09 -8.76
N GLY A 431 -15.08 -3.24 -8.20
CA GLY A 431 -16.31 -3.65 -7.50
C GLY A 431 -16.10 -4.19 -6.08
N ILE A 432 -14.87 -4.20 -5.55
CA ILE A 432 -14.55 -4.73 -4.23
C ILE A 432 -14.57 -3.59 -3.21
N ARG A 433 -15.42 -3.71 -2.19
CA ARG A 433 -15.52 -2.74 -1.08
C ARG A 433 -14.78 -3.29 0.16
N PRO A 434 -13.50 -3.00 0.37
CA PRO A 434 -12.64 -3.71 1.32
C PRO A 434 -13.19 -3.80 2.74
N GLY A 435 -13.85 -2.74 3.23
CA GLY A 435 -14.45 -2.75 4.57
C GLY A 435 -15.60 -3.76 4.71
N GLN A 436 -16.52 -3.78 3.76
CA GLN A 436 -17.64 -4.71 3.74
C GLN A 436 -17.15 -6.13 3.46
N SER A 437 -16.32 -6.31 2.43
CA SER A 437 -15.74 -7.60 2.06
C SER A 437 -14.96 -8.24 3.22
N ARG A 438 -14.21 -7.43 4.00
CA ARG A 438 -13.51 -7.91 5.20
C ARG A 438 -14.49 -8.40 6.28
N HIS A 439 -15.61 -7.70 6.48
CA HIS A 439 -16.60 -8.12 7.48
C HIS A 439 -17.25 -9.46 7.11
N VAL A 440 -17.54 -9.68 5.83
CA VAL A 440 -18.07 -10.97 5.34
C VAL A 440 -17.05 -12.09 5.54
N ALA A 441 -15.80 -11.84 5.14
CA ALA A 441 -14.71 -12.80 5.35
C ALA A 441 -14.50 -13.12 6.85
N MET A 442 -14.57 -12.09 7.71
CA MET A 442 -14.47 -12.25 9.15
C MET A 442 -15.61 -13.11 9.70
N PHE A 443 -16.82 -12.88 9.21
CA PHE A 443 -18.00 -13.65 9.62
C PHE A 443 -17.88 -15.12 9.20
N ALA A 444 -17.48 -15.38 7.96
CA ALA A 444 -17.25 -16.73 7.46
C ALA A 444 -16.17 -17.46 8.27
N LEU A 445 -15.01 -16.85 8.46
CA LEU A 445 -13.91 -17.42 9.28
C LEU A 445 -14.35 -17.67 10.73
N ALA A 446 -15.13 -16.77 11.31
CA ALA A 446 -15.62 -16.94 12.69
C ALA A 446 -16.57 -18.12 12.87
N GLY A 447 -17.19 -18.61 11.79
CA GLY A 447 -17.98 -19.85 11.77
C GLY A 447 -17.14 -21.12 11.59
N GLU A 448 -15.92 -20.98 11.05
CA GLU A 448 -15.09 -22.12 10.67
C GLU A 448 -13.94 -22.38 11.68
N VAL A 449 -13.39 -21.33 12.29
CA VAL A 449 -12.22 -21.48 13.20
C VAL A 449 -12.54 -21.02 14.62
N PRO A 450 -11.91 -21.62 15.65
CA PRO A 450 -12.03 -21.19 17.04
C PRO A 450 -11.60 -19.74 17.25
N ALA A 451 -12.26 -19.02 18.18
CA ALA A 451 -12.00 -17.60 18.43
C ALA A 451 -10.51 -17.25 18.71
N PRO A 452 -9.71 -18.03 19.45
CA PRO A 452 -8.29 -17.74 19.62
C PRO A 452 -7.50 -17.78 18.30
N ILE A 453 -7.78 -18.77 17.44
CA ILE A 453 -7.16 -18.90 16.12
C ILE A 453 -7.59 -17.74 15.21
N LEU A 454 -8.87 -17.36 15.25
CA LEU A 454 -9.36 -16.18 14.53
C LEU A 454 -8.65 -14.90 14.98
N ALA A 455 -8.44 -14.74 16.30
CA ALA A 455 -7.75 -13.58 16.85
C ALA A 455 -6.32 -13.46 16.31
N GLU A 456 -5.59 -14.55 16.28
CA GLU A 456 -4.22 -14.62 15.79
C GLU A 456 -4.17 -14.43 14.26
N LEU A 457 -4.98 -15.16 13.51
CA LEU A 457 -5.03 -15.09 12.03
C LEU A 457 -5.29 -13.66 11.51
N VAL A 458 -6.19 -12.94 12.17
CA VAL A 458 -6.68 -11.64 11.69
C VAL A 458 -6.02 -10.46 12.41
N GLY A 459 -5.25 -10.73 13.48
CA GLY A 459 -4.61 -9.71 14.30
C GLY A 459 -5.60 -8.86 15.11
N ILE A 460 -6.64 -9.47 15.69
CA ILE A 460 -7.64 -8.81 16.53
C ILE A 460 -7.55 -9.27 17.98
N ALA A 461 -8.09 -8.48 18.91
CA ALA A 461 -8.14 -8.87 20.32
C ALA A 461 -9.10 -10.07 20.52
N ASP A 462 -8.74 -11.01 21.41
CA ASP A 462 -9.52 -12.22 21.74
C ASP A 462 -11.00 -11.91 22.03
N LYS A 463 -11.27 -10.87 22.82
CA LYS A 463 -12.63 -10.42 23.11
C LYS A 463 -13.41 -10.02 21.86
N THR A 464 -12.74 -9.55 20.81
CA THR A 464 -13.36 -9.20 19.53
C THR A 464 -13.62 -10.46 18.72
N ALA A 465 -12.68 -11.39 18.70
CA ALA A 465 -12.85 -12.69 18.05
C ALA A 465 -14.02 -13.49 18.68
N VAL A 466 -14.13 -13.50 20.01
CA VAL A 466 -15.26 -14.12 20.73
C VAL A 466 -16.60 -13.48 20.33
N LYS A 467 -16.66 -12.16 20.16
CA LYS A 467 -17.89 -11.47 19.68
C LYS A 467 -18.28 -11.91 18.27
N TRP A 468 -17.29 -12.05 17.36
CA TRP A 468 -17.54 -12.53 16.00
C TRP A 468 -17.99 -13.99 15.98
N ALA A 469 -17.35 -14.85 16.77
CA ALA A 469 -17.74 -16.25 16.90
C ALA A 469 -19.17 -16.40 17.47
N ALA A 470 -19.53 -15.60 18.48
CA ALA A 470 -20.89 -15.59 19.02
C ALA A 470 -21.93 -15.09 17.99
N LEU A 471 -21.56 -14.16 17.10
CA LEU A 471 -22.42 -13.70 16.03
C LEU A 471 -22.64 -14.79 14.99
N ALA A 472 -21.58 -15.44 14.54
CA ALA A 472 -21.64 -16.56 13.61
C ALA A 472 -22.46 -17.75 14.17
N ALA A 473 -22.29 -18.06 15.46
CA ALA A 473 -23.06 -19.12 16.13
C ALA A 473 -24.57 -18.81 16.19
N ARG A 474 -24.97 -17.53 16.32
CA ARG A 474 -26.40 -17.15 16.29
C ARG A 474 -27.01 -17.35 14.91
N ASP A 475 -26.25 -17.08 13.86
CA ASP A 475 -26.71 -17.30 12.48
C ASP A 475 -26.89 -18.79 12.19
N TRP A 476 -25.99 -19.63 12.67
CA TRP A 476 -26.15 -21.10 12.63
C TRP A 476 -27.39 -21.60 13.35
N ALA A 477 -27.69 -21.04 14.51
CA ALA A 477 -28.91 -21.39 15.25
C ALA A 477 -30.18 -21.01 14.47
N GLY A 478 -30.19 -19.84 13.83
CA GLY A 478 -31.25 -19.41 12.92
C GLY A 478 -31.42 -20.37 11.73
N TYR A 479 -30.32 -20.68 11.05
CA TYR A 479 -30.31 -21.63 9.93
C TYR A 479 -30.83 -23.03 10.31
N ILE A 480 -30.42 -23.57 11.47
CA ILE A 480 -30.88 -24.85 11.95
C ILE A 480 -32.39 -24.79 12.24
N THR A 481 -32.90 -23.70 12.81
CA THR A 481 -34.32 -23.49 13.07
C THR A 481 -35.12 -23.46 11.77
N ASP A 482 -34.68 -22.65 10.80
CA ASP A 482 -35.32 -22.54 9.49
C ASP A 482 -35.34 -23.89 8.73
N ARG A 483 -34.21 -24.62 8.80
CA ARG A 483 -34.08 -25.95 8.19
C ARG A 483 -35.00 -26.98 8.87
N ASN A 484 -35.12 -26.93 10.19
CA ASN A 484 -36.04 -27.80 10.92
C ASN A 484 -37.49 -27.46 10.63
N GLU A 485 -37.84 -26.18 10.44
CA GLU A 485 -39.18 -25.76 10.03
C GLU A 485 -39.49 -26.18 8.59
N ALA A 486 -38.53 -26.02 7.66
CA ALA A 486 -38.66 -26.54 6.30
C ALA A 486 -38.85 -28.06 6.28
N PHE A 487 -38.09 -28.81 7.09
CA PHE A 487 -38.24 -30.27 7.21
C PHE A 487 -39.60 -30.68 7.79
N ARG A 488 -40.09 -29.92 8.78
CA ARG A 488 -41.40 -30.13 9.36
C ARG A 488 -42.55 -29.82 8.37
N SER A 489 -42.40 -28.78 7.57
CA SER A 489 -43.36 -28.41 6.54
C SER A 489 -43.43 -29.46 5.44
N THR A 490 -42.27 -29.96 4.97
CA THR A 490 -42.21 -31.02 3.94
C THR A 490 -42.79 -32.34 4.43
N ASN A 491 -42.53 -32.74 5.68
CA ASN A 491 -43.15 -33.94 6.27
C ASN A 491 -44.66 -33.77 6.51
N ARG A 492 -45.15 -32.57 6.75
CA ARG A 492 -46.57 -32.28 6.89
C ARG A 492 -47.31 -32.42 5.56
N THR A 493 -46.69 -31.99 4.47
CA THR A 493 -47.22 -32.11 3.10
C THR A 493 -47.31 -33.59 2.69
N HIS A 494 -46.25 -34.38 2.92
CA HIS A 494 -46.23 -35.81 2.66
C HIS A 494 -47.25 -36.62 3.49
N ARG A 495 -47.57 -36.14 4.72
CA ARG A 495 -48.59 -36.81 5.56
C ARG A 495 -50.01 -36.55 5.10
N ILE A 496 -50.30 -35.35 4.53
CA ILE A 496 -51.57 -34.97 3.97
C ILE A 496 -51.82 -35.70 2.65
N GLU A 497 -50.82 -35.94 1.82
CA GLU A 497 -50.94 -36.71 0.59
C GLU A 497 -51.20 -38.20 0.80
N ASN A 498 -50.81 -38.77 1.94
CA ASN A 498 -51.02 -40.18 2.30
C ASN A 498 -52.35 -40.42 3.09
N GLU A 499 -53.09 -39.38 3.48
CA GLU A 499 -54.35 -39.45 4.20
C GLU A 499 -55.59 -39.21 3.31
N ILE A 500 -55.48 -39.30 1.97
CA ILE A 500 -56.66 -39.30 1.09
C ILE A 500 -57.29 -40.69 1.13
N PRO A 501 -58.49 -40.86 1.72
CA PRO A 501 -59.19 -42.16 1.75
C PRO A 501 -59.58 -42.58 0.34
N GLY A 502 -59.40 -43.87 0.04
CA GLY A 502 -59.62 -44.47 -1.23
C GLY A 502 -61.06 -44.25 -1.74
N ALA A 503 -61.15 -43.86 -2.99
CA ALA A 503 -62.39 -43.79 -3.71
C ALA A 503 -63.05 -45.21 -3.86
N ASP A 504 -64.24 -45.32 -3.38
CA ASP A 504 -65.15 -46.47 -3.53
C ASP A 504 -65.19 -47.02 -4.95
N THR A 505 -64.84 -48.26 -5.13
CA THR A 505 -65.15 -49.05 -6.31
C THR A 505 -66.57 -49.63 -6.19
N THR A 506 -67.57 -48.88 -6.68
CA THR A 506 -68.90 -49.42 -6.85
C THR A 506 -69.03 -50.12 -8.19
N SER A 507 -69.27 -51.42 -8.11
CA SER A 507 -69.83 -52.41 -9.02
C SER A 507 -70.54 -51.93 -10.29
N LEU A 508 -70.14 -52.48 -11.44
CA LEU A 508 -70.88 -52.58 -12.66
C LEU A 508 -71.81 -53.80 -12.59
N PRO A 509 -73.08 -53.72 -13.03
CA PRO A 509 -73.94 -54.87 -13.20
C PRO A 509 -73.74 -55.50 -14.59
N ALA A 510 -73.71 -56.83 -14.64
CA ALA A 510 -73.77 -57.63 -15.83
C ALA A 510 -75.22 -57.55 -16.44
N GLN A 511 -75.26 -57.33 -17.75
CA GLN A 511 -76.48 -57.81 -18.57
C GLN A 511 -76.01 -58.31 -19.91
N SER A 512 -76.38 -59.55 -20.10
CA SER A 512 -76.76 -60.34 -21.27
C SER A 512 -76.28 -59.89 -22.66
#